data_15b5a0a585ca05bdf28c1ac3ee765e71
#
_entry.id   15b5a0a585ca05bdf28c1ac3ee765e71
#
_cell.length_a   1.000
_cell.length_b   1.000
_cell.length_c   1.000
_cell.angle_alpha   90.00
_cell.angle_beta   90.00
_cell.angle_gamma   90.00
#
_symmetry.space_group_name_H-M   'P 1'
#
loop_
_entity.id
_entity.type
_entity.pdbx_description
1 polymer ?
#
loop_
_entity_poly.entity_id
_entity_poly.type
_entity_poly.pdbx_seq_one_letter_code
_entity_poly.pdbx_strand_id
1 'polypeptide(L)'
;MPFFHNRAALLAGALLATSACGGNGAVPSNAVAGNPSLRVGVPQERAISPDDNTSILKKLKKDVVIGSTVDPTNGDTGPRSIARVTISYGKLKKGQLAVCDFADASGTPGNGTSVDVLDPTPGSKPTTFVQSSKIQGCDGNALSSANNTYAAGLTSHVVVKYDQNGKYVKTYGTPINAPMTSGDAFCGQPYAPEDIYVGDSKDGGITKFAAGLYGNPRPVEVITGFGVNNGSGWGVLGPSGIRYNGTRHGSLCNDTLYIADGVDNTIVAISKASNLLTTGEIQVKPGGKTFKCKQKRFTCATLVYSGSPLNAPVALALLPNGNLVAANTQGGNRLVEISASGKLLATKSVDKSSIAHVFGLLAIGSNDGNTVLFYTDTKDNSVHELEP
;
A
#
# COMPACT_ATOMS: atom_id res chain seq x y z
N MET A 1 -38.30 49.09 -16.19
CA MET A 1 -37.93 50.53 -16.03
C MET A 1 -37.01 50.63 -14.85
N PRO A 2 -35.97 51.45 -14.88
CA PRO A 2 -34.88 51.61 -15.88
C PRO A 2 -33.52 51.16 -15.28
N PHE A 3 -32.56 50.70 -16.08
CA PHE A 3 -31.42 51.36 -16.75
C PHE A 3 -30.42 52.08 -15.81
N PHE A 4 -29.16 51.70 -15.90
CA PHE A 4 -27.95 52.46 -16.30
C PHE A 4 -26.71 51.65 -15.93
N HIS A 5 -25.94 51.13 -16.84
CA HIS A 5 -24.90 51.65 -17.74
C HIS A 5 -23.61 52.17 -17.06
N ASN A 6 -22.52 51.52 -17.51
CA ASN A 6 -21.18 52.05 -17.89
C ASN A 6 -20.12 52.16 -16.78
N ARG A 7 -18.85 51.89 -16.97
CA ARG A 7 -17.94 52.00 -18.14
C ARG A 7 -16.61 51.24 -17.86
N ALA A 8 -16.06 50.79 -18.94
CA ALA A 8 -14.68 50.29 -19.05
C ALA A 8 -13.64 51.40 -18.93
N ALA A 9 -12.43 51.06 -18.52
CA ALA A 9 -11.21 51.82 -18.87
C ALA A 9 -10.03 50.87 -19.08
N LEU A 10 -9.63 50.77 -20.32
CA LEU A 10 -8.31 50.28 -20.76
C LEU A 10 -7.26 51.32 -20.42
N LEU A 11 -6.05 50.87 -20.03
CA LEU A 11 -4.80 51.64 -20.23
C LEU A 11 -3.67 50.68 -20.60
N ALA A 12 -3.19 50.87 -21.79
CA ALA A 12 -2.00 50.26 -22.38
C ALA A 12 -0.80 51.23 -22.19
N GLY A 13 0.41 50.71 -22.23
CA GLY A 13 1.65 51.46 -22.32
C GLY A 13 2.81 50.64 -21.77
N ALA A 14 3.64 50.13 -22.52
CA ALA A 14 4.65 50.50 -23.51
C ALA A 14 6.01 49.95 -23.05
N LEU A 15 6.65 49.23 -23.95
CA LEU A 15 8.02 48.68 -23.91
C LEU A 15 9.07 49.81 -23.74
N LEU A 16 10.17 49.48 -23.07
CA LEU A 16 11.51 50.02 -23.40
C LEU A 16 12.58 48.96 -23.12
N ALA A 17 13.21 48.52 -24.15
CA ALA A 17 14.45 47.74 -24.16
C ALA A 17 15.65 48.71 -24.09
N THR A 18 16.63 48.40 -23.26
CA THR A 18 17.99 48.92 -23.45
C THR A 18 19.01 47.85 -23.10
N SER A 19 19.76 47.47 -24.12
CA SER A 19 20.98 46.68 -24.06
C SER A 19 22.15 47.59 -23.64
N ALA A 20 23.01 47.12 -22.73
CA ALA A 20 24.41 47.60 -22.65
C ALA A 20 25.32 46.51 -22.09
N CYS A 21 26.40 46.32 -22.81
CA CYS A 21 27.54 45.43 -22.54
C CYS A 21 28.43 45.88 -21.38
N GLY A 22 29.09 44.90 -20.74
CA GLY A 22 30.49 45.03 -20.34
C GLY A 22 30.77 45.28 -18.87
N GLY A 23 31.53 44.41 -18.23
CA GLY A 23 32.23 44.69 -16.98
C GLY A 23 32.55 43.45 -16.16
N ASN A 24 33.75 42.87 -16.37
CA ASN A 24 34.37 41.93 -15.45
C ASN A 24 34.59 42.60 -14.09
N GLY A 25 33.92 42.09 -13.06
CA GLY A 25 34.17 42.48 -11.68
C GLY A 25 33.97 41.27 -10.79
N ALA A 26 35.06 40.67 -10.30
CA ALA A 26 35.04 39.64 -9.28
C ALA A 26 34.43 40.21 -8.00
N VAL A 27 33.32 39.66 -7.55
CA VAL A 27 32.69 39.96 -6.25
C VAL A 27 33.09 38.85 -5.28
N PRO A 28 33.56 39.19 -4.07
CA PRO A 28 33.92 38.16 -3.08
C PRO A 28 32.67 37.43 -2.62
N SER A 29 32.75 36.12 -2.63
CA SER A 29 31.72 35.20 -2.12
C SER A 29 31.58 35.34 -0.61
N ASN A 30 30.63 36.13 -0.15
CA ASN A 30 30.13 35.98 1.21
C ASN A 30 29.32 34.68 1.24
N ALA A 31 29.90 33.66 1.85
CA ALA A 31 29.22 32.44 2.18
C ALA A 31 28.08 32.74 3.17
N VAL A 32 26.87 32.89 2.65
CA VAL A 32 25.66 32.76 3.47
C VAL A 32 25.61 31.30 3.87
N ALA A 33 25.76 31.03 5.18
CA ALA A 33 25.54 29.74 5.75
C ALA A 33 24.12 29.30 5.41
N GLY A 34 23.98 28.53 4.35
CA GLY A 34 22.73 27.90 3.95
C GLY A 34 22.36 26.89 5.02
N ASN A 35 21.17 27.03 5.58
CA ASN A 35 20.51 26.03 6.38
C ASN A 35 20.74 24.66 5.71
N PRO A 36 21.17 23.63 6.46
CA PRO A 36 21.21 22.29 5.91
C PRO A 36 19.78 21.88 5.63
N SER A 37 19.34 22.03 4.38
CA SER A 37 18.12 21.38 3.92
C SER A 37 18.28 19.90 4.24
N LEU A 38 17.47 19.41 5.15
CA LEU A 38 17.28 18.00 5.41
C LEU A 38 16.97 17.31 4.06
N ARG A 39 18.00 16.86 3.39
CA ARG A 39 17.86 15.88 2.32
C ARG A 39 17.46 14.61 3.05
N VAL A 40 16.17 14.42 3.29
CA VAL A 40 15.61 13.13 3.64
C VAL A 40 15.92 12.25 2.43
N GLY A 41 16.96 11.44 2.56
CA GLY A 41 17.26 10.39 1.59
C GLY A 41 16.10 9.41 1.64
N VAL A 42 15.10 9.62 0.79
CA VAL A 42 14.15 8.58 0.44
C VAL A 42 15.01 7.44 -0.12
N PRO A 43 14.90 6.20 0.38
CA PRO A 43 15.59 5.08 -0.23
C PRO A 43 15.23 5.10 -1.71
N GLN A 44 16.22 5.31 -2.56
CA GLN A 44 16.02 5.26 -4.01
C GLN A 44 15.66 3.82 -4.32
N GLU A 45 14.38 3.54 -4.56
CA GLU A 45 13.96 2.25 -5.05
C GLU A 45 14.71 2.01 -6.35
N ARG A 46 15.59 1.02 -6.29
CA ARG A 46 16.43 0.62 -7.40
C ARG A 46 15.50 0.13 -8.50
N ALA A 47 15.75 0.56 -9.74
CA ALA A 47 15.08 -0.01 -10.90
C ALA A 47 15.24 -1.55 -10.82
N ILE A 48 14.11 -2.23 -10.61
CA ILE A 48 14.06 -3.67 -10.48
C ILE A 48 14.44 -4.24 -11.84
N SER A 49 15.51 -5.05 -11.87
CA SER A 49 15.87 -5.80 -13.06
C SER A 49 14.76 -6.81 -13.36
N PRO A 50 14.13 -6.79 -14.54
CA PRO A 50 13.17 -7.82 -14.89
C PRO A 50 13.87 -9.19 -14.87
N ASP A 51 13.19 -10.21 -14.31
CA ASP A 51 13.61 -11.61 -14.31
C ASP A 51 14.83 -11.99 -13.45
N ASP A 52 14.84 -11.62 -12.19
CA ASP A 52 15.68 -12.36 -11.25
C ASP A 52 15.02 -13.72 -10.92
N ASN A 53 15.58 -14.79 -11.47
CA ASN A 53 15.15 -16.16 -11.16
C ASN A 53 15.70 -16.66 -9.81
N THR A 54 16.36 -15.80 -9.04
CA THR A 54 16.91 -16.14 -7.73
C THR A 54 15.83 -16.00 -6.66
N SER A 55 15.60 -17.04 -5.88
CA SER A 55 14.66 -16.99 -4.77
C SER A 55 15.28 -16.36 -3.53
N ILE A 56 14.69 -15.28 -3.05
CA ILE A 56 15.00 -14.69 -1.74
C ILE A 56 14.37 -15.54 -0.63
N LEU A 57 13.14 -16.01 -0.80
CA LEU A 57 12.43 -16.81 0.22
C LEU A 57 13.20 -18.07 0.63
N LYS A 58 13.94 -18.69 -0.29
CA LYS A 58 14.83 -19.82 0.02
C LYS A 58 15.99 -19.45 0.93
N LYS A 59 16.41 -18.19 0.92
CA LYS A 59 17.54 -17.70 1.74
C LYS A 59 17.09 -17.35 3.16
N LEU A 60 15.83 -17.01 3.35
CA LEU A 60 15.28 -16.68 4.67
C LEU A 60 15.11 -17.96 5.49
N LYS A 61 15.97 -18.17 6.49
CA LYS A 61 16.07 -19.43 7.25
C LYS A 61 15.57 -19.33 8.68
N LYS A 62 15.75 -18.18 9.29
CA LYS A 62 15.44 -17.94 10.68
C LYS A 62 14.11 -17.22 10.80
N ASP A 63 13.26 -17.69 11.69
CA ASP A 63 11.96 -17.11 12.02
C ASP A 63 12.04 -16.55 13.43
N VAL A 64 11.79 -15.25 13.57
CA VAL A 64 11.95 -14.50 14.82
C VAL A 64 10.64 -13.80 15.16
N VAL A 65 10.13 -14.01 16.36
CA VAL A 65 9.00 -13.24 16.89
C VAL A 65 9.49 -11.83 17.23
N ILE A 66 8.91 -10.84 16.59
CA ILE A 66 9.20 -9.42 16.85
C ILE A 66 8.46 -8.95 18.08
N GLY A 67 7.17 -9.20 18.16
CA GLY A 67 6.38 -8.82 19.32
C GLY A 67 4.89 -9.08 19.16
N SER A 68 4.19 -8.99 20.27
CA SER A 68 2.73 -9.06 20.30
C SER A 68 2.09 -7.88 19.58
N THR A 69 0.92 -8.13 19.00
CA THR A 69 0.02 -7.10 18.42
C THR A 69 -1.26 -6.93 19.24
N VAL A 70 -1.35 -7.53 20.41
CA VAL A 70 -2.51 -7.32 21.28
C VAL A 70 -2.53 -5.87 21.73
N ASP A 71 -3.57 -5.14 21.32
CA ASP A 71 -3.70 -3.70 21.64
C ASP A 71 -3.69 -3.47 23.16
N PRO A 72 -2.81 -2.62 23.69
CA PRO A 72 -2.69 -2.41 25.14
C PRO A 72 -3.85 -1.60 25.73
N THR A 73 -4.70 -0.97 24.90
CA THR A 73 -5.80 -0.11 25.37
C THR A 73 -7.10 -0.87 25.50
N ASN A 74 -7.46 -1.67 24.48
CA ASN A 74 -8.75 -2.37 24.44
C ASN A 74 -8.65 -3.89 24.29
N GLY A 75 -7.42 -4.41 24.10
CA GLY A 75 -7.17 -5.84 23.96
C GLY A 75 -7.51 -6.43 22.59
N ASP A 76 -7.74 -5.61 21.56
CA ASP A 76 -7.95 -6.08 20.19
C ASP A 76 -6.81 -6.99 19.74
N THR A 77 -7.11 -7.94 18.87
CA THR A 77 -6.23 -9.05 18.45
C THR A 77 -6.40 -9.34 16.96
N GLY A 78 -5.67 -10.35 16.48
CA GLY A 78 -5.84 -10.85 15.12
C GLY A 78 -5.24 -9.92 14.07
N PRO A 79 -3.93 -9.78 14.01
CA PRO A 79 -3.25 -8.88 13.07
C PRO A 79 -3.46 -9.32 11.62
N ARG A 80 -4.05 -8.45 10.78
CA ARG A 80 -4.38 -8.74 9.37
C ARG A 80 -3.48 -8.06 8.37
N SER A 81 -2.96 -6.87 8.69
CA SER A 81 -2.11 -6.12 7.77
C SER A 81 -0.86 -5.61 8.46
N ILE A 82 0.14 -5.27 7.66
CA ILE A 82 1.38 -4.68 8.15
C ILE A 82 1.90 -3.65 7.14
N ALA A 83 2.21 -2.45 7.64
CA ALA A 83 2.82 -1.37 6.87
C ALA A 83 4.03 -0.80 7.59
N ARG A 84 5.00 -0.27 6.84
CA ARG A 84 6.22 0.34 7.39
C ARG A 84 6.10 1.85 7.46
N VAL A 85 6.49 2.43 8.58
CA VAL A 85 6.68 3.87 8.73
C VAL A 85 7.97 4.28 8.02
N THR A 86 7.85 5.12 6.99
CA THR A 86 8.99 5.50 6.12
C THR A 86 9.76 6.72 6.60
N ILE A 87 9.12 7.60 7.36
CA ILE A 87 9.72 8.81 7.93
C ILE A 87 9.34 8.96 9.41
N SER A 88 10.16 9.67 10.19
CA SER A 88 9.76 10.08 11.55
C SER A 88 8.97 11.38 11.45
N TYR A 89 7.67 11.32 11.75
CA TYR A 89 6.78 12.48 11.76
C TYR A 89 5.55 12.22 12.64
N GLY A 90 5.22 13.18 13.50
CA GLY A 90 4.17 13.03 14.53
C GLY A 90 4.55 12.00 15.59
N LYS A 91 3.63 11.10 15.90
CA LYS A 91 3.87 9.99 16.84
C LYS A 91 4.61 8.82 16.24
N LEU A 92 4.72 8.77 14.91
CA LEU A 92 5.32 7.65 14.18
C LEU A 92 6.81 7.87 13.98
N LYS A 93 7.61 6.83 14.18
CA LYS A 93 9.08 6.82 14.00
C LYS A 93 9.45 5.96 12.80
N LYS A 94 10.41 6.45 12.01
CA LYS A 94 10.92 5.70 10.85
C LYS A 94 11.36 4.29 11.25
N GLY A 95 10.88 3.31 10.53
CA GLY A 95 11.18 1.90 10.74
C GLY A 95 10.11 1.13 11.50
N GLN A 96 9.26 1.81 12.26
CA GLN A 96 8.15 1.14 12.96
C GLN A 96 7.22 0.41 12.00
N LEU A 97 6.57 -0.60 12.52
CA LEU A 97 5.56 -1.41 11.85
C LEU A 97 4.19 -1.00 12.37
N ALA A 98 3.27 -0.66 11.47
CA ALA A 98 1.88 -0.38 11.80
C ALA A 98 1.03 -1.60 11.41
N VAL A 99 0.20 -2.07 12.33
CA VAL A 99 -0.59 -3.31 12.20
C VAL A 99 -2.05 -3.00 12.49
N CYS A 100 -2.96 -3.54 11.69
CA CYS A 100 -4.41 -3.53 11.95
C CYS A 100 -4.81 -4.78 12.72
N ASP A 101 -5.58 -4.64 13.78
CA ASP A 101 -6.18 -5.76 14.50
C ASP A 101 -7.63 -5.96 14.07
N PHE A 102 -7.92 -7.17 13.59
CA PHE A 102 -9.20 -7.49 12.96
C PHE A 102 -10.25 -8.02 13.95
N ALA A 103 -9.81 -8.62 15.04
CA ALA A 103 -10.67 -9.20 16.06
C ALA A 103 -10.65 -8.36 17.35
N ASP A 104 -11.73 -8.40 18.12
CA ASP A 104 -11.77 -7.82 19.46
C ASP A 104 -10.99 -8.66 20.49
N ALA A 105 -10.97 -8.19 21.73
CA ALA A 105 -10.32 -8.87 22.85
C ALA A 105 -10.84 -10.30 23.13
N SER A 106 -12.05 -10.64 22.66
CA SER A 106 -12.61 -12.00 22.76
C SER A 106 -12.15 -12.89 21.59
N GLY A 107 -11.42 -12.34 20.62
CA GLY A 107 -11.04 -13.02 19.38
C GLY A 107 -12.15 -13.09 18.33
N THR A 108 -13.23 -12.30 18.48
CA THR A 108 -14.32 -12.27 17.50
C THR A 108 -13.86 -11.51 16.24
N PRO A 109 -13.75 -12.18 15.07
CA PRO A 109 -13.27 -11.57 13.86
C PRO A 109 -14.23 -10.51 13.32
N GLY A 110 -13.70 -9.42 12.79
CA GLY A 110 -14.47 -8.31 12.26
C GLY A 110 -14.88 -7.26 13.30
N ASN A 111 -14.52 -7.43 14.57
CA ASN A 111 -14.83 -6.50 15.65
C ASN A 111 -13.65 -5.63 16.09
N GLY A 112 -12.43 -5.94 15.68
CA GLY A 112 -11.25 -5.14 16.02
C GLY A 112 -11.35 -3.72 15.49
N THR A 113 -10.80 -2.76 16.21
CA THR A 113 -10.98 -1.31 16.00
C THR A 113 -9.66 -0.54 16.12
N SER A 114 -8.52 -1.25 16.18
CA SER A 114 -7.23 -0.65 16.46
C SER A 114 -6.23 -0.75 15.30
N VAL A 115 -5.33 0.22 15.27
CA VAL A 115 -4.06 0.19 14.55
C VAL A 115 -2.96 0.38 15.58
N ASP A 116 -2.12 -0.63 15.72
CA ASP A 116 -0.99 -0.62 16.63
C ASP A 116 0.32 -0.34 15.89
N VAL A 117 1.29 0.19 16.62
CA VAL A 117 2.66 0.36 16.14
C VAL A 117 3.65 -0.30 17.08
N LEU A 118 4.65 -0.96 16.50
CA LEU A 118 5.75 -1.59 17.24
C LEU A 118 7.08 -1.38 16.53
N ASP A 119 8.18 -1.38 17.27
CA ASP A 119 9.51 -1.34 16.69
C ASP A 119 9.86 -2.72 16.08
N PRO A 120 10.58 -2.81 14.96
CA PRO A 120 10.94 -4.09 14.32
C PRO A 120 12.13 -4.74 15.04
N THR A 121 11.99 -4.96 16.35
CA THR A 121 13.03 -5.59 17.21
C THR A 121 12.41 -6.64 18.10
N PRO A 122 13.06 -7.80 18.28
CA PRO A 122 12.54 -8.86 19.14
C PRO A 122 12.21 -8.38 20.54
N GLY A 123 11.04 -8.75 21.04
CA GLY A 123 10.52 -8.33 22.35
C GLY A 123 9.83 -6.97 22.34
N SER A 124 9.60 -6.39 21.18
CA SER A 124 8.85 -5.13 21.04
C SER A 124 7.43 -5.27 21.60
N LYS A 125 6.96 -4.20 22.22
CA LYS A 125 5.58 -4.09 22.73
C LYS A 125 4.79 -3.16 21.82
N PRO A 126 3.53 -3.48 21.51
CA PRO A 126 2.68 -2.62 20.74
C PRO A 126 2.33 -1.34 21.49
N THR A 127 2.07 -0.30 20.75
CA THR A 127 1.51 0.96 21.26
C THR A 127 0.31 1.30 20.39
N THR A 128 -0.83 1.54 21.00
CA THR A 128 -2.04 1.96 20.29
C THR A 128 -1.78 3.29 19.57
N PHE A 129 -1.83 3.26 18.24
CA PHE A 129 -1.72 4.45 17.43
C PHE A 129 -3.09 5.05 17.14
N VAL A 130 -4.05 4.20 16.76
CA VAL A 130 -5.46 4.54 16.55
C VAL A 130 -6.32 3.48 17.22
N GLN A 131 -7.34 3.93 17.94
CA GLN A 131 -8.46 3.09 18.37
C GLN A 131 -9.76 3.82 18.03
N SER A 132 -10.61 3.21 17.21
CA SER A 132 -11.81 3.87 16.70
C SER A 132 -12.84 2.90 16.16
N SER A 133 -14.08 2.99 16.64
CA SER A 133 -15.20 2.22 16.07
C SER A 133 -15.50 2.53 14.59
N LYS A 134 -14.89 3.60 14.04
CA LYS A 134 -15.00 3.92 12.60
C LYS A 134 -14.27 2.92 11.69
N ILE A 135 -13.31 2.17 12.21
CA ILE A 135 -12.55 1.16 11.47
C ILE A 135 -12.87 -0.24 11.95
N GLN A 136 -14.09 -0.50 12.38
CA GLN A 136 -14.49 -1.83 12.84
C GLN A 136 -14.16 -2.90 11.78
N GLY A 137 -13.53 -3.99 12.24
CA GLY A 137 -12.94 -4.99 11.39
C GLY A 137 -11.72 -4.44 10.62
N CYS A 138 -10.74 -3.83 11.34
CA CYS A 138 -9.52 -3.28 10.73
C CYS A 138 -8.77 -4.39 10.00
N ASP A 139 -8.90 -4.42 8.67
CA ASP A 139 -8.38 -5.49 7.82
C ASP A 139 -7.14 -5.08 7.03
N GLY A 140 -7.00 -3.80 6.69
CA GLY A 140 -5.88 -3.27 5.95
C GLY A 140 -5.46 -1.88 6.38
N ASN A 141 -4.18 -1.58 6.28
CA ASN A 141 -3.66 -0.23 6.46
C ASN A 141 -2.60 0.13 5.44
N ALA A 142 -2.59 1.38 5.03
CA ALA A 142 -1.54 2.01 4.24
C ALA A 142 -1.05 3.27 4.93
N LEU A 143 0.24 3.55 4.81
CA LEU A 143 0.85 4.77 5.30
C LEU A 143 1.32 5.60 4.12
N SER A 144 0.83 6.84 4.03
CA SER A 144 1.31 7.78 3.01
C SER A 144 2.72 8.27 3.32
N SER A 145 3.36 8.91 2.34
CA SER A 145 4.68 9.56 2.49
C SER A 145 4.72 10.61 3.61
N ALA A 146 3.55 11.13 4.03
CA ALA A 146 3.40 12.06 5.16
C ALA A 146 2.91 11.36 6.44
N ASN A 147 3.02 10.04 6.54
CA ASN A 147 2.54 9.23 7.66
C ASN A 147 1.04 9.38 7.98
N ASN A 148 0.22 9.80 7.00
CA ASN A 148 -1.22 9.62 7.18
C ASN A 148 -1.55 8.14 7.03
N THR A 149 -2.32 7.62 7.97
CA THR A 149 -2.78 6.23 7.96
C THR A 149 -4.14 6.13 7.30
N TYR A 150 -4.29 5.20 6.37
CA TYR A 150 -5.54 4.85 5.70
C TYR A 150 -5.92 3.44 6.12
N ALA A 151 -6.78 3.34 7.13
CA ALA A 151 -7.22 2.08 7.69
C ALA A 151 -8.52 1.61 7.03
N ALA A 152 -8.51 0.37 6.56
CA ALA A 152 -9.65 -0.29 5.92
C ALA A 152 -10.47 -1.04 6.96
N GLY A 153 -11.68 -0.58 7.23
CA GLY A 153 -12.63 -1.23 8.13
C GLY A 153 -13.60 -2.10 7.34
N LEU A 154 -13.35 -3.40 7.30
CA LEU A 154 -14.16 -4.36 6.54
C LEU A 154 -15.63 -4.33 7.01
N THR A 155 -15.85 -4.40 8.31
CA THR A 155 -17.19 -4.44 8.92
C THR A 155 -17.85 -3.07 8.90
N SER A 156 -17.10 -1.99 9.05
CA SER A 156 -17.64 -0.63 8.96
C SER A 156 -17.82 -0.12 7.53
N HIS A 157 -17.39 -0.89 6.51
CA HIS A 157 -17.56 -0.61 5.08
C HIS A 157 -16.93 0.72 4.61
N VAL A 158 -15.82 1.11 5.21
CA VAL A 158 -15.13 2.38 4.92
C VAL A 158 -13.62 2.26 4.98
N VAL A 159 -12.94 3.24 4.37
CA VAL A 159 -11.54 3.55 4.68
C VAL A 159 -11.51 4.86 5.45
N VAL A 160 -10.77 4.89 6.54
CA VAL A 160 -10.65 6.08 7.38
C VAL A 160 -9.21 6.60 7.34
N LYS A 161 -9.07 7.89 7.06
CA LYS A 161 -7.80 8.59 7.13
C LYS A 161 -7.58 9.15 8.53
N TYR A 162 -6.43 8.87 9.10
CA TYR A 162 -5.90 9.48 10.31
C TYR A 162 -4.61 10.23 9.98
N ASP A 163 -4.33 11.31 10.69
CA ASP A 163 -3.07 12.04 10.56
C ASP A 163 -1.91 11.30 11.26
N GLN A 164 -0.71 11.85 11.15
CA GLN A 164 0.52 11.32 11.74
C GLN A 164 0.51 11.26 13.29
N ASN A 165 -0.52 11.78 13.93
CA ASN A 165 -0.72 11.71 15.40
C ASN A 165 -1.86 10.76 15.78
N GLY A 166 -2.45 10.04 14.81
CA GLY A 166 -3.60 9.16 15.02
C GLY A 166 -4.92 9.90 15.15
N LYS A 167 -4.97 11.21 14.80
CA LYS A 167 -6.21 12.00 14.85
C LYS A 167 -7.03 11.77 13.59
N TYR A 168 -8.33 11.55 13.76
CA TYR A 168 -9.29 11.42 12.67
C TYR A 168 -9.23 12.63 11.70
N VAL A 169 -9.17 12.34 10.41
CA VAL A 169 -9.20 13.35 9.33
C VAL A 169 -10.46 13.20 8.50
N LYS A 170 -10.70 11.98 7.96
CA LYS A 170 -11.80 11.79 7.01
C LYS A 170 -12.19 10.32 6.88
N THR A 171 -13.45 10.06 6.58
CA THR A 171 -13.98 8.75 6.18
C THR A 171 -14.28 8.74 4.69
N TYR A 172 -13.91 7.69 4.00
CA TYR A 172 -14.21 7.39 2.61
C TYR A 172 -15.14 6.17 2.56
N GLY A 173 -16.32 6.38 2.01
CA GLY A 173 -17.33 5.35 1.76
C GLY A 173 -17.47 5.07 0.27
N THR A 174 -18.69 4.97 -0.23
CA THR A 174 -19.01 4.64 -1.62
C THR A 174 -18.00 5.20 -2.64
N PRO A 175 -17.45 4.37 -3.56
CA PRO A 175 -17.85 2.98 -3.88
C PRO A 175 -17.25 1.90 -2.95
N ILE A 176 -16.51 2.24 -1.92
CA ILE A 176 -15.91 1.29 -0.96
C ILE A 176 -17.05 0.62 -0.17
N ASN A 177 -17.06 -0.70 -0.10
CA ASN A 177 -18.12 -1.48 0.52
C ASN A 177 -17.61 -2.47 1.59
N ALA A 178 -16.63 -3.32 1.25
CA ALA A 178 -16.02 -4.24 2.21
C ALA A 178 -14.49 -4.29 1.99
N PRO A 179 -13.77 -3.21 2.39
CA PRO A 179 -12.36 -3.09 2.10
C PRO A 179 -11.53 -4.09 2.90
N MET A 180 -10.78 -4.94 2.20
CA MET A 180 -9.84 -5.91 2.78
C MET A 180 -8.43 -5.37 2.91
N THR A 181 -8.05 -4.38 2.10
CA THR A 181 -6.68 -3.88 2.10
C THR A 181 -6.64 -2.43 1.67
N SER A 182 -5.60 -1.73 2.12
CA SER A 182 -5.21 -0.42 1.60
C SER A 182 -3.76 -0.50 1.18
N GLY A 183 -3.44 -0.08 -0.04
CA GLY A 183 -2.08 -0.03 -0.58
C GLY A 183 -1.70 1.39 -0.94
N ASP A 184 -0.57 1.88 -0.41
CA ASP A 184 0.00 3.15 -0.81
C ASP A 184 0.79 3.00 -2.11
N ALA A 185 0.56 3.91 -3.04
CA ALA A 185 1.20 3.95 -4.35
C ALA A 185 1.95 5.27 -4.54
N PHE A 186 3.18 5.28 -4.09
CA PHE A 186 4.06 6.45 -4.12
C PHE A 186 5.18 6.30 -5.15
N CYS A 187 5.26 7.23 -6.10
CA CYS A 187 6.28 7.23 -7.14
C CYS A 187 7.45 8.18 -6.84
N GLY A 188 8.04 8.05 -5.67
CA GLY A 188 9.40 8.47 -5.32
C GLY A 188 9.78 9.95 -5.39
N GLN A 189 8.86 10.94 -5.26
CA GLN A 189 9.22 12.36 -5.14
C GLN A 189 8.27 13.13 -4.22
N PRO A 190 8.78 14.13 -3.46
CA PRO A 190 7.91 15.13 -2.85
C PRO A 190 7.08 15.78 -3.97
N TYR A 191 5.77 15.86 -3.77
CA TYR A 191 4.78 16.38 -4.73
C TYR A 191 4.42 15.48 -5.93
N ALA A 192 4.90 14.23 -5.99
CA ALA A 192 4.34 13.26 -6.93
C ALA A 192 2.91 12.90 -6.52
N PRO A 193 2.03 12.60 -7.48
CA PRO A 193 0.73 12.01 -7.14
C PRO A 193 0.95 10.77 -6.30
N GLU A 194 0.33 10.73 -5.15
CA GLU A 194 0.29 9.59 -4.25
C GLU A 194 -1.15 9.11 -4.23
N ASP A 195 -1.33 7.85 -4.54
CA ASP A 195 -2.64 7.23 -4.63
C ASP A 195 -2.77 6.15 -3.56
N ILE A 196 -3.98 5.94 -3.09
CA ILE A 196 -4.33 4.78 -2.28
C ILE A 196 -5.20 3.86 -3.13
N TYR A 197 -4.85 2.59 -3.17
CA TYR A 197 -5.65 1.54 -3.79
C TYR A 197 -6.24 0.64 -2.73
N VAL A 198 -7.53 0.39 -2.84
CA VAL A 198 -8.32 -0.39 -1.88
C VAL A 198 -8.99 -1.55 -2.59
N GLY A 199 -8.74 -2.76 -2.12
CA GLY A 199 -9.42 -3.97 -2.60
C GLY A 199 -10.73 -4.18 -1.85
N ASP A 200 -11.80 -4.45 -2.57
CA ASP A 200 -13.13 -4.65 -2.02
C ASP A 200 -13.60 -6.11 -2.19
N SER A 201 -13.86 -6.78 -1.08
CA SER A 201 -14.24 -8.20 -1.06
C SER A 201 -15.70 -8.47 -1.36
N LYS A 202 -16.56 -7.45 -1.41
CA LYS A 202 -18.00 -7.64 -1.63
C LYS A 202 -18.41 -7.50 -3.10
N ASP A 203 -17.74 -6.62 -3.83
CA ASP A 203 -18.03 -6.38 -5.25
C ASP A 203 -16.88 -6.76 -6.18
N GLY A 204 -15.73 -7.15 -5.64
CA GLY A 204 -14.56 -7.54 -6.42
C GLY A 204 -13.92 -6.36 -7.15
N GLY A 205 -14.01 -5.17 -6.55
CA GLY A 205 -13.50 -3.94 -7.10
C GLY A 205 -12.14 -3.54 -6.55
N ILE A 206 -11.43 -2.67 -7.29
CA ILE A 206 -10.31 -1.89 -6.77
C ILE A 206 -10.68 -0.42 -6.87
N THR A 207 -10.77 0.23 -5.74
CA THR A 207 -11.01 1.66 -5.62
C THR A 207 -9.71 2.41 -5.44
N LYS A 208 -9.53 3.47 -6.23
CA LYS A 208 -8.40 4.39 -6.18
C LYS A 208 -8.86 5.74 -5.67
N PHE A 209 -8.07 6.38 -4.83
CA PHE A 209 -8.20 7.79 -4.50
C PHE A 209 -6.84 8.42 -4.21
N ALA A 210 -6.70 9.70 -4.55
CA ALA A 210 -5.46 10.42 -4.35
C ALA A 210 -5.23 10.68 -2.86
N ALA A 211 -4.04 10.35 -2.35
CA ALA A 211 -3.64 10.62 -0.98
C ALA A 211 -3.02 12.00 -0.78
N GLY A 212 -2.80 12.74 -1.87
CA GLY A 212 -2.01 13.97 -1.95
C GLY A 212 -2.40 15.07 -0.98
N LEU A 213 -1.50 16.05 -0.83
CA LEU A 213 -1.58 17.15 0.13
C LEU A 213 -2.75 18.11 -0.10
N TYR A 214 -3.34 18.14 -1.31
CA TYR A 214 -4.33 19.12 -1.70
C TYR A 214 -5.59 18.48 -2.25
N GLY A 215 -6.72 18.75 -1.63
CA GLY A 215 -8.04 18.40 -2.10
C GLY A 215 -8.72 17.26 -1.32
N ASN A 216 -9.99 17.05 -1.63
CA ASN A 216 -10.78 15.93 -1.14
C ASN A 216 -10.99 14.96 -2.32
N PRO A 217 -10.05 14.05 -2.59
CA PRO A 217 -10.19 13.11 -3.68
C PRO A 217 -11.47 12.31 -3.49
N ARG A 218 -12.20 12.10 -4.58
CA ARG A 218 -13.30 11.17 -4.58
C ARG A 218 -12.75 9.77 -4.87
N PRO A 219 -13.16 8.75 -4.11
CA PRO A 219 -12.88 7.37 -4.46
C PRO A 219 -13.48 7.05 -5.83
N VAL A 220 -12.74 6.33 -6.67
CA VAL A 220 -13.18 5.86 -7.98
C VAL A 220 -12.86 4.36 -8.07
N GLU A 221 -13.86 3.53 -8.30
CA GLU A 221 -13.67 2.11 -8.56
C GLU A 221 -13.11 1.91 -9.97
N VAL A 222 -11.80 1.83 -10.07
CA VAL A 222 -11.09 1.83 -11.36
C VAL A 222 -10.99 0.45 -12.01
N ILE A 223 -11.03 -0.62 -11.22
CA ILE A 223 -11.02 -2.01 -11.68
C ILE A 223 -12.22 -2.73 -11.07
N THR A 224 -12.86 -3.58 -11.86
CA THR A 224 -14.03 -4.36 -11.44
C THR A 224 -13.91 -5.82 -11.87
N GLY A 225 -14.65 -6.72 -11.21
CA GLY A 225 -14.88 -8.09 -11.68
C GLY A 225 -13.87 -9.12 -11.17
N PHE A 226 -13.07 -8.82 -10.15
CA PHE A 226 -12.38 -9.85 -9.39
C PHE A 226 -13.38 -10.80 -8.71
N GLY A 227 -12.95 -12.02 -8.40
CA GLY A 227 -13.76 -12.99 -7.68
C GLY A 227 -14.14 -12.49 -6.28
N VAL A 228 -15.33 -12.88 -5.82
CA VAL A 228 -15.80 -12.68 -4.45
C VAL A 228 -16.40 -13.97 -3.92
N ASN A 229 -16.20 -14.28 -2.64
CA ASN A 229 -16.72 -15.52 -2.05
C ASN A 229 -17.91 -15.30 -1.12
N ASN A 230 -18.32 -14.06 -0.86
CA ASN A 230 -19.36 -13.71 0.12
C ASN A 230 -19.10 -14.34 1.51
N GLY A 231 -17.84 -14.54 1.86
CA GLY A 231 -17.41 -15.08 3.14
C GLY A 231 -17.63 -14.11 4.30
N SER A 232 -17.35 -14.58 5.50
CA SER A 232 -17.41 -13.78 6.73
C SER A 232 -16.23 -14.08 7.64
N GLY A 233 -15.91 -13.16 8.53
CA GLY A 233 -14.82 -13.32 9.51
C GLY A 233 -13.49 -13.63 8.82
N TRP A 234 -12.80 -14.65 9.27
CA TRP A 234 -11.50 -15.08 8.71
C TRP A 234 -11.60 -15.66 7.29
N GLY A 235 -12.78 -16.02 6.84
CA GLY A 235 -13.02 -16.64 5.53
C GLY A 235 -13.37 -15.67 4.41
N VAL A 236 -13.31 -14.36 4.62
CA VAL A 236 -13.55 -13.36 3.57
C VAL A 236 -12.42 -13.41 2.56
N LEU A 237 -12.75 -13.54 1.27
CA LEU A 237 -11.83 -13.54 0.15
C LEU A 237 -12.31 -12.59 -0.94
N GLY A 238 -11.36 -12.02 -1.65
CA GLY A 238 -11.57 -11.09 -2.76
C GLY A 238 -10.22 -10.57 -3.25
N PRO A 239 -10.19 -9.49 -4.02
CA PRO A 239 -8.94 -8.82 -4.38
C PRO A 239 -8.33 -8.18 -3.14
N SER A 240 -7.14 -8.65 -2.78
CA SER A 240 -6.41 -8.24 -1.59
C SER A 240 -4.89 -8.21 -1.88
N GLY A 241 -4.05 -8.07 -0.88
CA GLY A 241 -2.60 -8.15 -1.09
C GLY A 241 -2.11 -7.18 -2.16
N ILE A 242 -2.40 -5.90 -2.04
CA ILE A 242 -2.00 -4.86 -3.00
C ILE A 242 -0.55 -4.46 -2.75
N ARG A 243 0.28 -4.45 -3.82
CA ARG A 243 1.65 -3.91 -3.79
C ARG A 243 1.93 -3.08 -5.03
N TYR A 244 2.59 -1.97 -4.81
CA TYR A 244 2.94 -1.02 -5.85
C TYR A 244 4.44 -1.00 -6.08
N ASN A 245 4.83 -1.02 -7.34
CA ASN A 245 6.20 -0.85 -7.80
C ASN A 245 6.24 0.34 -8.75
N GLY A 246 6.78 1.46 -8.31
CA GLY A 246 6.88 2.66 -9.11
C GLY A 246 8.31 3.17 -9.17
N THR A 247 8.81 3.35 -10.39
CA THR A 247 10.08 4.02 -10.65
C THR A 247 9.84 5.30 -11.42
N ARG A 248 10.53 6.36 -11.02
CA ARG A 248 10.38 7.64 -11.68
C ARG A 248 11.45 7.87 -12.74
N HIS A 249 11.01 8.28 -13.92
CA HIS A 249 11.87 8.73 -15.01
C HIS A 249 11.46 10.15 -15.42
N GLY A 250 12.19 11.17 -14.95
CA GLY A 250 11.86 12.58 -15.18
C GLY A 250 10.52 12.95 -14.53
N SER A 251 9.54 13.39 -15.32
CA SER A 251 8.17 13.72 -14.88
C SER A 251 7.21 12.53 -14.90
N LEU A 252 7.62 11.38 -15.47
CA LEU A 252 6.77 10.21 -15.66
C LEU A 252 7.01 9.17 -14.57
N CYS A 253 5.93 8.53 -14.12
CA CYS A 253 5.98 7.34 -13.30
C CYS A 253 5.87 6.10 -14.19
N ASN A 254 6.88 5.23 -14.13
CA ASN A 254 6.77 3.88 -14.67
C ASN A 254 6.41 2.97 -13.51
N ASP A 255 5.16 2.52 -13.49
CA ASP A 255 4.59 1.88 -12.32
C ASP A 255 3.80 0.62 -12.67
N THR A 256 3.73 -0.26 -11.71
CA THR A 256 2.94 -1.49 -11.75
C THR A 256 2.27 -1.71 -10.40
N LEU A 257 0.98 -1.95 -10.41
CA LEU A 257 0.22 -2.37 -9.25
C LEU A 257 0.00 -3.89 -9.33
N TYR A 258 0.41 -4.61 -8.30
CA TYR A 258 0.18 -6.04 -8.16
C TYR A 258 -0.98 -6.29 -7.21
N ILE A 259 -1.85 -7.23 -7.57
CA ILE A 259 -3.05 -7.59 -6.81
C ILE A 259 -3.14 -9.11 -6.72
N ALA A 260 -3.31 -9.64 -5.51
CA ALA A 260 -3.68 -11.03 -5.30
C ALA A 260 -5.20 -11.16 -5.26
N ASP A 261 -5.74 -12.14 -5.95
CA ASP A 261 -7.15 -12.54 -5.88
C ASP A 261 -7.25 -13.89 -5.18
N GLY A 262 -7.80 -13.86 -3.96
CA GLY A 262 -7.94 -15.03 -3.11
C GLY A 262 -9.01 -16.02 -3.59
N VAL A 263 -9.96 -15.59 -4.41
CA VAL A 263 -11.04 -16.44 -4.93
C VAL A 263 -10.57 -17.21 -6.16
N ASP A 264 -9.99 -16.52 -7.13
CA ASP A 264 -9.56 -17.14 -8.39
C ASP A 264 -8.12 -17.69 -8.34
N ASN A 265 -7.43 -17.53 -7.20
CA ASN A 265 -6.04 -17.96 -7.02
C ASN A 265 -5.12 -17.38 -8.11
N THR A 266 -5.20 -16.05 -8.30
CA THR A 266 -4.40 -15.34 -9.30
C THR A 266 -3.61 -14.20 -8.69
N ILE A 267 -2.50 -13.85 -9.36
CA ILE A 267 -1.79 -12.59 -9.15
C ILE A 267 -1.83 -11.84 -10.47
N VAL A 268 -2.27 -10.60 -10.41
CA VAL A 268 -2.47 -9.72 -11.57
C VAL A 268 -1.56 -8.51 -11.45
N ALA A 269 -0.96 -8.09 -12.56
CA ALA A 269 -0.18 -6.86 -12.67
C ALA A 269 -0.92 -5.83 -13.53
N ILE A 270 -1.02 -4.61 -13.03
CA ILE A 270 -1.60 -3.47 -13.73
C ILE A 270 -0.49 -2.51 -14.11
N SER A 271 -0.14 -2.45 -15.38
CA SER A 271 0.90 -1.52 -15.85
C SER A 271 0.37 -0.09 -15.87
N LYS A 272 1.23 0.88 -15.49
CA LYS A 272 0.90 2.32 -15.45
C LYS A 272 -0.38 2.59 -14.65
N ALA A 273 -0.48 2.00 -13.47
CA ALA A 273 -1.66 2.08 -12.62
C ALA A 273 -2.00 3.52 -12.20
N SER A 274 -1.00 4.41 -12.12
CA SER A 274 -1.21 5.84 -11.88
C SER A 274 -2.14 6.51 -12.92
N ASN A 275 -2.24 5.96 -14.13
CA ASN A 275 -3.11 6.46 -15.19
C ASN A 275 -4.57 6.02 -15.07
N LEU A 276 -4.93 5.16 -14.13
CA LEU A 276 -6.31 4.78 -13.86
C LEU A 276 -7.07 5.98 -13.26
N LEU A 277 -8.12 6.46 -13.92
CA LEU A 277 -8.84 7.68 -13.53
C LEU A 277 -10.37 7.53 -13.52
N THR A 278 -10.92 6.54 -14.23
CA THR A 278 -12.37 6.43 -14.42
C THR A 278 -12.91 5.06 -14.00
N THR A 279 -14.18 5.01 -13.66
CA THR A 279 -14.86 3.79 -13.19
C THR A 279 -14.76 2.66 -14.25
N GLY A 280 -14.32 1.49 -13.78
CA GLY A 280 -14.25 0.27 -14.58
C GLY A 280 -13.35 0.40 -15.82
N GLU A 281 -12.22 1.10 -15.70
CA GLU A 281 -11.23 1.16 -16.80
C GLU A 281 -10.69 -0.22 -17.16
N ILE A 282 -10.57 -1.08 -16.15
CA ILE A 282 -10.19 -2.47 -16.33
C ILE A 282 -11.32 -3.34 -15.78
N GLN A 283 -11.77 -4.30 -16.57
CA GLN A 283 -12.69 -5.34 -16.14
C GLN A 283 -11.98 -6.69 -16.16
N VAL A 284 -11.87 -7.29 -14.98
CA VAL A 284 -11.42 -8.68 -14.83
C VAL A 284 -12.56 -9.59 -15.28
N LYS A 285 -12.25 -10.63 -16.04
CA LYS A 285 -13.24 -11.61 -16.49
C LYS A 285 -13.28 -12.79 -15.51
N PRO A 286 -14.39 -13.52 -15.45
CA PRO A 286 -14.53 -14.68 -14.57
C PRO A 286 -13.31 -15.61 -14.65
N GLY A 287 -12.82 -16.04 -13.47
CA GLY A 287 -11.62 -16.84 -13.32
C GLY A 287 -10.31 -16.05 -13.25
N GLY A 288 -10.38 -14.69 -13.22
CA GLY A 288 -9.24 -13.83 -12.88
C GLY A 288 -8.09 -13.80 -13.90
N LYS A 289 -8.25 -14.39 -15.10
CA LYS A 289 -7.13 -14.64 -16.04
C LYS A 289 -7.13 -13.76 -17.28
N THR A 290 -8.25 -13.15 -17.61
CA THR A 290 -8.41 -12.32 -18.82
C THR A 290 -9.04 -10.98 -18.47
N PHE A 291 -8.72 -9.95 -19.27
CA PHE A 291 -9.02 -8.58 -18.91
C PHE A 291 -9.56 -7.80 -20.11
N LYS A 292 -10.55 -6.94 -19.86
CA LYS A 292 -11.00 -5.94 -20.82
C LYS A 292 -10.52 -4.57 -20.33
N CYS A 293 -9.65 -3.91 -21.08
CA CYS A 293 -9.08 -2.61 -20.77
C CYS A 293 -9.65 -1.56 -21.70
N LYS A 294 -10.23 -0.48 -21.17
CA LYS A 294 -10.78 0.63 -21.99
C LYS A 294 -9.69 1.37 -22.76
N GLN A 295 -8.54 1.57 -22.11
CA GLN A 295 -7.40 2.34 -22.64
C GLN A 295 -6.14 1.47 -22.74
N LYS A 296 -6.21 0.35 -23.42
CA LYS A 296 -5.14 -0.67 -23.50
C LYS A 296 -3.73 -0.13 -23.81
N ARG A 297 -3.64 1.00 -24.52
CA ARG A 297 -2.34 1.63 -24.82
C ARG A 297 -1.71 2.35 -23.62
N PHE A 298 -2.52 2.76 -22.66
CA PHE A 298 -2.06 3.55 -21.52
C PHE A 298 -1.95 2.71 -20.26
N THR A 299 -2.96 1.88 -19.98
CA THR A 299 -2.96 1.00 -18.82
C THR A 299 -3.75 -0.26 -19.13
N CYS A 300 -3.27 -1.40 -18.66
CA CYS A 300 -3.98 -2.67 -18.77
C CYS A 300 -3.48 -3.67 -17.75
N ALA A 301 -4.32 -4.67 -17.46
CA ALA A 301 -3.99 -5.79 -16.61
C ALA A 301 -3.36 -6.93 -17.41
N THR A 302 -2.43 -7.64 -16.77
CA THR A 302 -1.84 -8.90 -17.25
C THR A 302 -1.83 -9.92 -16.12
N LEU A 303 -2.03 -11.18 -16.48
CA LEU A 303 -1.89 -12.28 -15.52
C LEU A 303 -0.40 -12.50 -15.24
N VAL A 304 -0.01 -12.47 -13.95
CA VAL A 304 1.34 -12.86 -13.52
C VAL A 304 1.37 -14.35 -13.24
N TYR A 305 0.45 -14.83 -12.40
CA TYR A 305 0.42 -16.23 -12.01
C TYR A 305 -1.02 -16.70 -11.70
N SER A 306 -1.28 -17.99 -11.85
CA SER A 306 -2.58 -18.58 -11.51
C SER A 306 -2.47 -20.04 -11.09
N GLY A 307 -3.35 -20.45 -10.16
CA GLY A 307 -3.47 -21.80 -9.68
C GLY A 307 -2.38 -22.23 -8.69
N SER A 308 -2.27 -23.55 -8.46
CA SER A 308 -1.32 -24.10 -7.48
C SER A 308 0.12 -23.66 -7.73
N PRO A 309 0.89 -23.33 -6.65
CA PRO A 309 0.56 -23.53 -5.25
C PRO A 309 -0.18 -22.35 -4.56
N LEU A 310 -0.70 -21.35 -5.30
CA LEU A 310 -1.61 -20.36 -4.72
C LEU A 310 -2.88 -21.07 -4.26
N ASN A 311 -3.33 -20.75 -3.05
CA ASN A 311 -4.56 -21.27 -2.46
C ASN A 311 -5.14 -20.24 -1.50
N ALA A 312 -6.10 -19.48 -1.97
CA ALA A 312 -6.68 -18.31 -1.32
C ALA A 312 -5.61 -17.28 -0.84
N PRO A 313 -4.79 -16.73 -1.75
CA PRO A 313 -3.79 -15.74 -1.38
C PRO A 313 -4.47 -14.42 -0.97
N VAL A 314 -4.08 -13.87 0.19
CA VAL A 314 -4.67 -12.62 0.74
C VAL A 314 -3.65 -11.51 0.94
N ALA A 315 -2.37 -11.82 0.98
CA ALA A 315 -1.32 -10.83 1.13
C ALA A 315 -0.24 -10.99 0.08
N LEU A 316 0.39 -9.87 -0.28
CA LEU A 316 1.57 -9.81 -1.14
C LEU A 316 2.67 -9.02 -0.44
N ALA A 317 3.92 -9.42 -0.68
CA ALA A 317 5.10 -8.58 -0.49
C ALA A 317 5.83 -8.46 -1.84
N LEU A 318 6.39 -7.30 -2.11
CA LEU A 318 7.28 -7.05 -3.23
C LEU A 318 8.71 -7.08 -2.73
N LEU A 319 9.53 -7.98 -3.27
CA LEU A 319 10.93 -8.14 -2.91
C LEU A 319 11.82 -7.15 -3.69
N PRO A 320 13.03 -6.83 -3.18
CA PRO A 320 13.93 -5.88 -3.85
C PRO A 320 14.38 -6.29 -5.26
N ASN A 321 14.33 -7.58 -5.57
CA ASN A 321 14.65 -8.11 -6.91
C ASN A 321 13.42 -8.15 -7.85
N GLY A 322 12.26 -7.63 -7.40
CA GLY A 322 11.03 -7.59 -8.19
C GLY A 322 10.15 -8.81 -8.08
N ASN A 323 10.60 -9.85 -7.39
CA ASN A 323 9.76 -11.01 -7.12
C ASN A 323 8.65 -10.66 -6.14
N LEU A 324 7.60 -11.45 -6.17
CA LEU A 324 6.44 -11.34 -5.31
C LEU A 324 6.39 -12.52 -4.34
N VAL A 325 6.04 -12.26 -3.10
CA VAL A 325 5.69 -13.32 -2.14
C VAL A 325 4.23 -13.19 -1.78
N ALA A 326 3.45 -14.22 -2.02
CA ALA A 326 2.04 -14.31 -1.61
C ALA A 326 1.90 -15.16 -0.35
N ALA A 327 0.96 -14.81 0.54
CA ALA A 327 0.55 -15.64 1.66
C ALA A 327 -0.80 -16.31 1.36
N ASN A 328 -0.82 -17.62 1.43
CA ASN A 328 -2.03 -18.42 1.30
C ASN A 328 -2.76 -18.51 2.64
N THR A 329 -4.09 -18.46 2.59
CA THR A 329 -4.95 -18.72 3.76
C THR A 329 -5.58 -20.10 3.75
N GLN A 330 -5.36 -20.88 2.70
CA GLN A 330 -5.77 -22.27 2.64
C GLN A 330 -4.57 -23.17 2.33
N GLY A 331 -4.64 -24.43 2.79
CA GLY A 331 -3.57 -25.39 2.56
C GLY A 331 -2.30 -25.17 3.40
N GLY A 332 -2.42 -24.54 4.59
CA GLY A 332 -1.39 -24.52 5.63
C GLY A 332 -0.42 -23.33 5.57
N ASN A 333 -0.90 -22.11 5.62
CA ASN A 333 -0.08 -20.87 5.84
C ASN A 333 1.23 -20.86 5.04
N ARG A 334 1.10 -21.09 3.74
CA ARG A 334 2.22 -21.21 2.83
C ARG A 334 2.53 -19.89 2.16
N LEU A 335 3.79 -19.49 2.24
CA LEU A 335 4.33 -18.40 1.42
C LEU A 335 4.75 -18.97 0.05
N VAL A 336 4.44 -18.22 -1.01
CA VAL A 336 4.71 -18.60 -2.40
C VAL A 336 5.47 -17.47 -3.08
N GLU A 337 6.72 -17.71 -3.47
CA GLU A 337 7.52 -16.73 -4.23
C GLU A 337 7.40 -16.97 -5.73
N ILE A 338 7.08 -15.90 -6.44
CA ILE A 338 6.84 -15.87 -7.87
C ILE A 338 7.64 -14.73 -8.47
N SER A 339 8.35 -14.96 -9.58
CA SER A 339 9.02 -13.88 -10.31
C SER A 339 8.01 -12.92 -10.94
N ALA A 340 8.45 -11.71 -11.27
CA ALA A 340 7.61 -10.74 -11.98
C ALA A 340 7.11 -11.25 -13.34
N SER A 341 7.83 -12.20 -13.96
CA SER A 341 7.44 -12.88 -15.21
C SER A 341 6.50 -14.07 -15.00
N GLY A 342 6.12 -14.39 -13.75
CA GLY A 342 5.17 -15.45 -13.46
C GLY A 342 5.78 -16.85 -13.25
N LYS A 343 7.08 -16.95 -12.98
CA LYS A 343 7.71 -18.24 -12.67
C LYS A 343 7.64 -18.53 -11.18
N LEU A 344 7.17 -19.71 -10.80
CA LEU A 344 7.25 -20.19 -9.41
C LEU A 344 8.72 -20.43 -9.04
N LEU A 345 9.18 -19.80 -7.97
CA LEU A 345 10.57 -19.88 -7.50
C LEU A 345 10.73 -20.69 -6.23
N ALA A 346 9.82 -20.51 -5.28
CA ALA A 346 9.86 -21.18 -3.99
C ALA A 346 8.50 -21.26 -3.32
N THR A 347 8.39 -22.18 -2.37
CA THR A 347 7.34 -22.21 -1.36
C THR A 347 7.94 -22.43 0.02
N LYS A 348 7.33 -21.85 1.06
CA LYS A 348 7.77 -22.00 2.45
C LYS A 348 6.56 -22.04 3.37
N SER A 349 6.43 -23.05 4.22
CA SER A 349 5.47 -23.05 5.31
C SER A 349 6.07 -22.34 6.51
N VAL A 350 5.36 -21.38 7.05
CA VAL A 350 5.77 -20.62 8.26
C VAL A 350 5.01 -21.09 9.49
N ASP A 351 3.80 -21.62 9.31
CA ASP A 351 3.04 -22.31 10.34
C ASP A 351 2.55 -23.67 9.79
N LYS A 352 2.57 -24.70 10.63
CA LYS A 352 2.10 -26.04 10.29
C LYS A 352 0.59 -26.23 10.47
N SER A 353 -0.12 -25.19 10.94
CA SER A 353 -1.58 -25.23 11.09
C SER A 353 -2.27 -25.35 9.73
N SER A 354 -3.38 -26.10 9.69
CA SER A 354 -4.29 -26.10 8.54
C SER A 354 -5.23 -24.89 8.51
N ILE A 355 -5.31 -24.15 9.62
CA ILE A 355 -6.14 -22.96 9.77
C ILE A 355 -5.33 -21.73 9.28
N ALA A 356 -6.01 -20.80 8.64
CA ALA A 356 -5.37 -19.53 8.20
C ALA A 356 -4.94 -18.69 9.40
N HIS A 357 -3.67 -18.32 9.41
CA HIS A 357 -3.10 -17.45 10.44
C HIS A 357 -2.27 -16.28 9.85
N VAL A 358 -1.74 -16.43 8.64
CA VAL A 358 -0.86 -15.44 8.01
C VAL A 358 -1.66 -14.58 7.05
N PHE A 359 -1.84 -13.29 7.39
CA PHE A 359 -2.67 -12.37 6.63
C PHE A 359 -1.93 -11.11 6.13
N GLY A 360 -0.88 -10.66 6.78
CA GLY A 360 -0.08 -9.51 6.40
C GLY A 360 1.33 -9.90 5.99
N LEU A 361 1.86 -9.29 4.92
CA LEU A 361 3.24 -9.47 4.47
C LEU A 361 3.89 -8.12 4.20
N LEU A 362 5.19 -7.98 4.55
CA LEU A 362 5.99 -6.81 4.25
C LEU A 362 7.44 -7.21 4.06
N ALA A 363 8.02 -6.93 2.90
CA ALA A 363 9.44 -7.12 2.67
C ALA A 363 10.22 -5.81 2.88
N ILE A 364 11.36 -5.89 3.55
CA ILE A 364 12.28 -4.78 3.78
C ILE A 364 13.68 -5.24 3.40
N GLY A 365 14.36 -4.45 2.58
CA GLY A 365 15.71 -4.72 2.13
C GLY A 365 16.05 -3.89 0.91
N SER A 366 17.31 -3.85 0.53
CA SER A 366 17.80 -3.16 -0.66
C SER A 366 18.42 -4.11 -1.68
N ASN A 367 18.63 -5.36 -1.31
CA ASN A 367 19.16 -6.43 -2.15
C ASN A 367 18.84 -7.80 -1.54
N ASP A 368 19.16 -8.85 -2.26
CA ASP A 368 18.88 -10.23 -1.87
C ASP A 368 19.54 -10.69 -0.56
N GLY A 369 20.67 -10.08 -0.20
CA GLY A 369 21.46 -10.49 0.96
C GLY A 369 21.03 -9.83 2.27
N ASN A 370 20.26 -8.74 2.20
CA ASN A 370 19.80 -8.01 3.38
C ASN A 370 18.25 -7.88 3.43
N THR A 371 17.57 -8.69 2.65
CA THR A 371 16.09 -8.70 2.68
C THR A 371 15.59 -9.53 3.85
N VAL A 372 14.67 -8.95 4.58
CA VAL A 372 13.84 -9.62 5.58
C VAL A 372 12.37 -9.56 5.16
N LEU A 373 11.60 -10.55 5.59
CA LEU A 373 10.17 -10.62 5.31
C LEU A 373 9.40 -10.70 6.62
N PHE A 374 8.66 -9.64 6.93
CA PHE A 374 7.73 -9.63 8.05
C PHE A 374 6.40 -10.26 7.65
N TYR A 375 5.80 -10.98 8.58
CA TYR A 375 4.43 -11.46 8.46
C TYR A 375 3.67 -11.34 9.78
N THR A 376 2.35 -11.20 9.68
CA THR A 376 1.48 -11.22 10.86
C THR A 376 0.96 -12.63 11.08
N ASP A 377 0.91 -13.08 12.33
CA ASP A 377 0.36 -14.37 12.72
C ASP A 377 -0.76 -14.19 13.75
N THR A 378 -1.99 -14.57 13.35
CA THR A 378 -3.17 -14.46 14.22
C THR A 378 -3.28 -15.58 15.26
N LYS A 379 -2.44 -16.61 15.18
CA LYS A 379 -2.42 -17.72 16.12
C LYS A 379 -1.84 -17.32 17.47
N ASP A 380 -0.78 -16.55 17.43
CA ASP A 380 -0.10 -16.02 18.63
C ASP A 380 -0.23 -14.52 18.79
N ASN A 381 -0.99 -13.87 17.88
CA ASN A 381 -1.20 -12.42 17.84
C ASN A 381 0.11 -11.65 17.83
N SER A 382 0.98 -11.96 16.87
CA SER A 382 2.30 -11.37 16.79
C SER A 382 2.72 -10.99 15.37
N VAL A 383 3.78 -10.21 15.28
CA VAL A 383 4.58 -9.99 14.07
C VAL A 383 5.81 -10.87 14.14
N HIS A 384 6.07 -11.59 13.07
CA HIS A 384 7.28 -12.37 12.84
C HIS A 384 8.16 -11.76 11.76
N GLU A 385 9.44 -12.07 11.81
CA GLU A 385 10.44 -11.72 10.81
C GLU A 385 11.16 -12.97 10.32
N LEU A 386 11.12 -13.21 9.02
CA LEU A 386 12.00 -14.18 8.36
C LEU A 386 13.26 -13.47 7.92
N GLU A 387 14.40 -13.94 8.38
CA GLU A 387 15.73 -13.42 8.07
C GLU A 387 16.65 -14.49 7.46
N PRO A 388 17.73 -14.09 6.74
CA PRO A 388 18.67 -15.00 6.11
C PRO A 388 19.35 -16.00 7.05
#